data_422fd032e942e90abe8d1c21961fa146
#
_entry.id   422fd032e942e90abe8d1c21961fa146
#
_cell.length_a   1.000
_cell.length_b   1.000
_cell.length_c   1.000
_cell.angle_alpha   90.00
_cell.angle_beta   90.00
_cell.angle_gamma   90.00
#
_symmetry.space_group_name_H-M   'P 1'
#
loop_
_entity.id
_entity.type
_entity.pdbx_description
1 polymer ?
#
loop_
_entity_poly.entity_id
_entity_poly.type
_entity_poly.pdbx_seq_one_letter_code
_entity_poly.pdbx_strand_id
1 'polypeptide(L)'
;MNLRKAAAGEPCLIRVPGECRGDPDYTVLCHVRVIDVSGAGLKAPDVIAALGCDRCHDICDGRIPTLTYTYEQRRLMLLEGMARTQARRIEQGYILTRGEREPKLQRIPKILPRRL
;
A
#
# COMPACT_ATOMS: atom_id res chain seq x y z
N MET A 1 -2.18 6.71 -17.79
CA MET A 1 -1.06 6.19 -16.97
C MET A 1 -1.48 4.87 -16.32
N ASN A 2 -0.65 3.86 -16.43
CA ASN A 2 -0.94 2.56 -15.84
C ASN A 2 -0.26 2.44 -14.46
N LEU A 3 -1.04 2.64 -13.40
CA LEU A 3 -0.51 2.61 -12.04
C LEU A 3 0.00 1.23 -11.64
N ARG A 4 -0.58 0.17 -12.22
CA ARG A 4 -0.13 -1.18 -11.94
C ARG A 4 1.29 -1.42 -12.46
N LYS A 5 1.57 -1.01 -13.68
CA LYS A 5 2.93 -1.10 -14.24
C LYS A 5 3.90 -0.18 -13.51
N ALA A 6 3.42 0.97 -13.06
CA ALA A 6 4.24 1.92 -12.33
C ALA A 6 4.58 1.46 -10.91
N ALA A 7 4.07 0.31 -10.46
CA ALA A 7 4.44 -0.25 -9.17
C ALA A 7 5.82 -0.91 -9.20
N ALA A 8 6.25 -1.39 -10.35
CA ALA A 8 7.56 -2.06 -10.46
C ALA A 8 8.70 -1.09 -10.10
N GLY A 9 9.57 -1.52 -9.21
CA GLY A 9 10.71 -0.71 -8.76
C GLY A 9 10.39 0.31 -7.69
N GLU A 10 9.13 0.45 -7.29
CA GLU A 10 8.73 1.34 -6.21
C GLU A 10 9.00 0.70 -4.83
N PRO A 11 9.20 1.50 -3.79
CA PRO A 11 9.37 0.94 -2.45
C PRO A 11 8.06 0.37 -1.91
N CYS A 12 8.16 -0.64 -1.05
CA CYS A 12 7.01 -1.11 -0.31
C CYS A 12 6.57 -0.06 0.70
N LEU A 13 5.32 0.35 0.65
CA LEU A 13 4.77 1.36 1.56
C LEU A 13 3.82 0.77 2.61
N ILE A 14 3.58 -0.54 2.57
CA ILE A 14 2.85 -1.24 3.63
C ILE A 14 3.76 -1.48 4.83
N ARG A 15 4.94 -2.04 4.61
CA ARG A 15 6.01 -2.20 5.60
C ARG A 15 5.59 -2.97 6.85
N VAL A 16 5.12 -4.19 6.66
CA VAL A 16 4.81 -5.06 7.80
C VAL A 16 6.09 -5.38 8.57
N PRO A 17 6.21 -4.99 9.86
CA PRO A 17 7.43 -5.22 10.62
C PRO A 17 7.78 -6.69 10.68
N GLY A 18 9.04 -7.01 10.45
CA GLY A 18 9.56 -8.37 10.49
C GLY A 18 9.22 -9.20 9.25
N GLU A 19 8.35 -8.73 8.38
CA GLU A 19 7.88 -9.50 7.23
C GLU A 19 8.21 -8.84 5.89
N CYS A 20 8.36 -7.53 5.86
CA CYS A 20 8.62 -6.80 4.63
C CYS A 20 9.95 -7.22 4.00
N ARG A 21 9.94 -7.51 2.70
CA ARG A 21 11.18 -7.85 2.00
C ARG A 21 12.14 -6.68 1.87
N GLY A 22 11.61 -5.46 1.79
CA GLY A 22 12.44 -4.28 1.57
C GLY A 22 13.08 -4.20 0.19
N ASP A 23 12.67 -5.05 -0.72
CA ASP A 23 13.24 -5.13 -2.07
C ASP A 23 12.22 -4.60 -3.08
N PRO A 24 12.54 -3.48 -3.78
CA PRO A 24 11.63 -2.89 -4.76
C PRO A 24 11.25 -3.81 -5.91
N ASP A 25 12.06 -4.82 -6.20
CA ASP A 25 11.75 -5.78 -7.29
C ASP A 25 10.51 -6.60 -7.00
N TYR A 26 10.10 -6.70 -5.75
CA TYR A 26 8.92 -7.47 -5.34
C TYR A 26 7.69 -6.59 -5.10
N THR A 27 7.79 -5.29 -5.37
CA THR A 27 6.66 -4.38 -5.13
C THR A 27 5.59 -4.55 -6.19
N VAL A 28 4.36 -4.72 -5.72
CA VAL A 28 3.17 -4.85 -6.56
C VAL A 28 2.10 -3.88 -6.07
N LEU A 29 1.03 -3.73 -6.85
CA LEU A 29 -0.09 -2.89 -6.46
C LEU A 29 -1.11 -3.75 -5.71
N CYS A 30 -1.28 -3.47 -4.42
CA CYS A 30 -2.15 -4.24 -3.54
C CYS A 30 -3.48 -3.51 -3.38
N HIS A 31 -4.52 -3.98 -4.08
CA HIS A 31 -5.83 -3.34 -4.04
C HIS A 31 -6.48 -3.50 -2.67
N VAL A 32 -7.12 -2.44 -2.22
CA VAL A 32 -7.85 -2.43 -0.95
C VAL A 32 -9.31 -2.70 -1.23
N ARG A 33 -9.87 -3.75 -0.61
CA ARG A 33 -11.27 -4.12 -0.77
C ARG A 33 -12.10 -3.41 0.28
N VAL A 34 -13.04 -2.62 -0.19
CA VAL A 34 -13.96 -1.87 0.66
C VAL A 34 -15.35 -2.01 0.06
N ILE A 35 -16.34 -2.26 0.90
CA ILE A 35 -17.75 -2.35 0.48
C ILE A 35 -18.11 -1.07 -0.30
N ASP A 36 -18.88 -1.23 -1.37
CA ASP A 36 -19.33 -0.16 -2.28
C ASP A 36 -18.21 0.36 -3.22
N VAL A 37 -16.95 0.02 -2.95
CA VAL A 37 -15.83 0.38 -3.85
C VAL A 37 -15.37 -0.83 -4.63
N SER A 38 -15.44 -2.02 -4.02
CA SER A 38 -15.03 -3.27 -4.64
C SER A 38 -15.85 -4.42 -4.07
N GLY A 39 -15.65 -5.61 -4.62
CA GLY A 39 -16.37 -6.82 -4.21
C GLY A 39 -17.44 -7.20 -5.22
N ALA A 40 -18.07 -8.37 -5.02
CA ALA A 40 -19.14 -8.87 -5.88
C ALA A 40 -18.85 -8.74 -7.38
N GLY A 41 -17.62 -9.04 -7.81
CA GLY A 41 -17.18 -8.92 -9.20
C GLY A 41 -16.63 -7.56 -9.58
N LEU A 42 -16.72 -6.56 -8.69
CA LEU A 42 -16.13 -5.25 -8.92
C LEU A 42 -14.71 -5.21 -8.40
N LYS A 43 -13.77 -4.86 -9.27
CA LYS A 43 -12.38 -4.68 -8.90
C LYS A 43 -12.18 -3.26 -8.40
N ALA A 44 -11.42 -3.09 -7.31
CA ALA A 44 -11.10 -1.76 -6.83
C ALA A 44 -10.30 -0.98 -7.88
N PRO A 45 -10.54 0.34 -8.01
CA PRO A 45 -9.71 1.17 -8.88
C PRO A 45 -8.24 1.13 -8.43
N ASP A 46 -7.32 1.32 -9.36
CA ASP A 46 -5.90 1.27 -9.06
C ASP A 46 -5.44 2.39 -8.11
N VAL A 47 -6.23 3.44 -7.94
CA VAL A 47 -5.94 4.50 -6.95
C VAL A 47 -6.33 4.08 -5.53
N ILE A 48 -7.14 3.04 -5.38
CA ILE A 48 -7.52 2.48 -4.09
C ILE A 48 -6.65 1.25 -3.82
N ALA A 49 -5.38 1.49 -3.70
CA ALA A 49 -4.39 0.43 -3.60
C ALA A 49 -3.13 0.94 -2.92
N ALA A 50 -2.36 0.00 -2.37
CA ALA A 50 -1.11 0.28 -1.71
C ALA A 50 0.05 -0.34 -2.49
N LEU A 51 1.16 0.38 -2.57
CA LEU A 51 2.41 -0.20 -3.03
C LEU A 51 2.97 -1.09 -1.91
N GLY A 52 3.09 -2.37 -2.16
CA GLY A 52 3.59 -3.30 -1.17
C GLY A 52 4.34 -4.44 -1.81
N CYS A 53 5.32 -4.99 -1.10
CA CYS A 53 5.97 -6.18 -1.59
C CYS A 53 5.00 -7.37 -1.52
N ASP A 54 5.30 -8.43 -2.25
CA ASP A 54 4.44 -9.61 -2.30
C ASP A 54 4.19 -10.20 -0.91
N ARG A 55 5.21 -10.19 -0.04
CA ARG A 55 5.10 -10.70 1.32
C ARG A 55 4.12 -9.88 2.15
N CYS A 56 4.26 -8.55 2.14
CA CYS A 56 3.34 -7.68 2.87
C CYS A 56 1.92 -7.81 2.34
N HIS A 57 1.77 -7.95 1.02
CA HIS A 57 0.47 -8.16 0.41
C HIS A 57 -0.18 -9.44 0.92
N ASP A 58 0.56 -10.53 0.93
CA ASP A 58 0.04 -11.82 1.38
C ASP A 58 -0.32 -11.83 2.86
N ILE A 59 0.46 -11.15 3.69
CA ILE A 59 0.14 -10.99 5.11
C ILE A 59 -1.17 -10.22 5.29
N CYS A 60 -1.29 -9.08 4.61
CA CYS A 60 -2.48 -8.22 4.74
C CYS A 60 -3.73 -8.87 4.17
N ASP A 61 -3.59 -9.68 3.11
CA ASP A 61 -4.72 -10.41 2.51
C ASP A 61 -5.11 -11.67 3.28
N GLY A 62 -4.29 -12.08 4.25
CA GLY A 62 -4.53 -13.30 5.01
C GLY A 62 -4.14 -14.57 4.27
N ARG A 63 -3.41 -14.48 3.16
CA ARG A 63 -2.91 -15.66 2.44
C ARG A 63 -1.81 -16.38 3.20
N ILE A 64 -1.04 -15.63 3.99
CA ILE A 64 -0.05 -16.19 4.89
C ILE A 64 -0.62 -16.09 6.29
N PRO A 65 -0.86 -17.21 6.97
CA PRO A 65 -1.32 -17.17 8.36
C PRO A 65 -0.31 -16.47 9.25
N THR A 66 -0.79 -15.64 10.16
CA THR A 66 0.07 -14.99 11.14
C THR A 66 -0.66 -14.91 12.48
N LEU A 67 0.05 -15.23 13.54
CA LEU A 67 -0.41 -15.03 14.91
C LEU A 67 0.08 -13.70 15.48
N THR A 68 0.96 -13.01 14.75
CA THR A 68 1.56 -11.75 15.19
C THR A 68 0.59 -10.58 15.04
N TYR A 69 -0.21 -10.59 13.98
CA TYR A 69 -1.07 -9.46 13.64
C TYR A 69 -2.53 -9.89 13.55
N THR A 70 -3.40 -9.13 14.19
CA THR A 70 -4.84 -9.34 14.09
C THR A 70 -5.35 -8.87 12.73
N TYR A 71 -6.59 -9.21 12.42
CA TYR A 71 -7.24 -8.73 11.19
C TYR A 71 -7.24 -7.19 11.15
N GLU A 72 -7.59 -6.55 12.27
CA GLU A 72 -7.64 -5.09 12.36
C GLU A 72 -6.27 -4.46 12.14
N GLN A 73 -5.24 -5.03 12.71
CA GLN A 73 -3.87 -4.55 12.52
C GLN A 73 -3.45 -4.67 11.05
N ARG A 74 -3.78 -5.79 10.41
CA ARG A 74 -3.47 -6.00 9.00
C ARG A 74 -4.21 -5.01 8.11
N ARG A 75 -5.49 -4.75 8.42
CA ARG A 75 -6.28 -3.74 7.70
C ARG A 75 -5.68 -2.35 7.87
N LEU A 76 -5.29 -2.00 9.09
CA LEU A 76 -4.69 -0.69 9.37
C LEU A 76 -3.38 -0.51 8.58
N MET A 77 -2.51 -1.51 8.59
CA MET A 77 -1.27 -1.45 7.83
C MET A 77 -1.50 -1.26 6.34
N LEU A 78 -2.50 -1.96 5.79
CA LEU A 78 -2.84 -1.83 4.38
C LEU A 78 -3.38 -0.43 4.07
N LEU A 79 -4.28 0.10 4.91
CA LEU A 79 -4.86 1.43 4.71
C LEU A 79 -3.81 2.53 4.85
N GLU A 80 -2.90 2.41 5.80
CA GLU A 80 -1.78 3.34 5.92
C GLU A 80 -0.87 3.28 4.70
N GLY A 81 -0.62 2.08 4.20
CA GLY A 81 0.14 1.88 2.97
C GLY A 81 -0.54 2.54 1.77
N MET A 82 -1.86 2.45 1.70
CA MET A 82 -2.64 3.12 0.65
C MET A 82 -2.50 4.65 0.75
N ALA A 83 -2.61 5.21 1.95
CA ALA A 83 -2.46 6.65 2.12
C ALA A 83 -1.07 7.13 1.69
N ARG A 84 -0.02 6.42 2.08
CA ARG A 84 1.35 6.73 1.64
C ARG A 84 1.49 6.63 0.13
N THR A 85 0.87 5.62 -0.46
CA THR A 85 0.90 5.40 -1.90
C THR A 85 0.22 6.54 -2.64
N GLN A 86 -0.95 6.97 -2.20
CA GLN A 86 -1.66 8.07 -2.82
C GLN A 86 -0.85 9.37 -2.75
N ALA A 87 -0.26 9.64 -1.58
CA ALA A 87 0.61 10.81 -1.43
C ALA A 87 1.79 10.76 -2.41
N ARG A 88 2.42 9.59 -2.54
CA ARG A 88 3.53 9.41 -3.48
C ARG A 88 3.08 9.60 -4.93
N ARG A 89 1.91 9.05 -5.30
CA ARG A 89 1.37 9.18 -6.66
C ARG A 89 1.03 10.64 -6.99
N ILE A 90 0.59 11.41 -6.01
CA ILE A 90 0.37 12.84 -6.19
C ILE A 90 1.70 13.55 -6.44
N GLU A 91 2.73 13.27 -5.64
CA GLU A 91 4.06 13.84 -5.84
C GLU A 91 4.64 13.50 -7.22
N GLN A 92 4.37 12.30 -7.71
CA GLN A 92 4.83 11.85 -9.03
C GLN A 92 4.00 12.44 -10.18
N GLY A 93 2.89 13.08 -9.87
CA GLY A 93 1.99 13.62 -10.90
C GLY A 93 1.05 12.59 -11.51
N TYR A 94 0.97 11.40 -10.95
CA TYR A 94 0.06 10.34 -11.44
C TYR A 94 -1.36 10.52 -10.95
N ILE A 95 -1.54 11.17 -9.80
CA ILE A 95 -2.84 11.58 -9.28
C ILE A 95 -2.84 13.09 -9.20
N LEU A 96 -3.84 13.71 -9.82
CA LEU A 96 -3.96 15.16 -9.84
C LEU A 96 -4.96 15.62 -8.79
N THR A 97 -4.63 16.73 -8.11
CA THR A 97 -5.52 17.37 -7.14
C THR A 97 -5.94 18.72 -7.68
N ARG A 98 -7.12 19.19 -7.22
CA ARG A 98 -7.64 20.52 -7.61
C ARG A 98 -7.67 21.42 -6.40
N GLY A 99 -6.84 22.47 -6.45
CA GLY A 99 -6.89 23.52 -5.43
C GLY A 99 -6.42 23.11 -4.06
N GLU A 100 -5.90 21.90 -3.91
CA GLU A 100 -5.35 21.42 -2.66
C GLU A 100 -3.83 21.55 -2.67
N ARG A 101 -3.27 21.73 -1.48
CA ARG A 101 -1.83 21.64 -1.33
C ARG A 101 -1.38 20.21 -1.58
N GLU A 102 -0.37 20.04 -2.42
CA GLU A 102 0.18 18.73 -2.67
C GLU A 102 0.88 18.19 -1.42
N PRO A 103 0.61 16.94 -1.05
CA PRO A 103 1.32 16.34 0.07
C PRO A 103 2.77 16.05 -0.30
N LYS A 104 3.63 16.08 0.69
CA LYS A 104 5.00 15.63 0.54
C LYS A 104 5.23 14.49 1.49
N LEU A 105 5.72 13.37 0.98
CA LEU A 105 6.11 12.26 1.83
C LEU A 105 7.38 12.64 2.57
N GLN A 106 7.32 12.53 3.89
CA GLN A 106 8.50 12.72 4.70
C GLN A 106 9.48 11.57 4.44
N ARG A 107 10.77 11.88 4.61
CA ARG A 107 11.79 10.88 4.52
C ARG A 107 11.55 9.82 5.59
N ILE A 108 11.39 8.57 5.16
CA ILE A 108 11.05 7.48 6.06
C ILE A 108 12.29 6.62 6.26
N PRO A 109 12.64 6.26 7.52
CA PRO A 109 13.74 5.36 7.79
C PRO A 109 13.55 4.01 7.12
N LYS A 110 14.64 3.35 6.80
CA LYS A 110 14.62 2.04 6.17
C LYS A 110 13.88 1.01 7.03
N ILE A 111 14.04 1.12 8.33
CA ILE A 111 13.30 0.31 9.30
C ILE A 111 12.38 1.25 10.04
N LEU A 112 11.08 1.03 9.91
CA LEU A 112 10.08 1.87 10.54
C LEU A 112 9.42 1.08 11.65
N PRO A 113 9.68 1.41 12.93
CA PRO A 113 8.95 0.76 14.01
C PRO A 113 7.49 1.12 13.91
N ARG A 114 6.64 0.13 14.08
CA ARG A 114 5.21 0.30 13.99
C ARG A 114 4.60 0.10 15.37
N ARG A 115 3.73 1.01 15.76
CA ARG A 115 2.94 0.84 16.96
C ARG A 115 1.75 -0.05 16.65
N LEU A 116 1.67 -1.14 17.37
CA LEU A 116 0.59 -2.10 17.22
C LEU A 116 -0.13 -2.26 18.56
#